data_dc2f942dcc5c6650b7a4d46747aac4b4
#
_entry.id   dc2f942dcc5c6650b7a4d46747aac4b4
#
_cell.length_a   1.000
_cell.length_b   1.000
_cell.length_c   1.000
_cell.angle_alpha   90.00
_cell.angle_beta   90.00
_cell.angle_gamma   90.00
#
_symmetry.space_group_name_H-M   'P 1'
#
loop_
_entity.id
_entity.type
_entity.pdbx_description
1 polymer ?
#
loop_
_entity_poly.entity_id
_entity_poly.type
_entity_poly.pdbx_seq_one_letter_code
_entity_poly.pdbx_strand_id
1 'polypeptide(L)'
;ACTATIASIEDHDELSEFEAVCKDEDGNAIFNCKPLSAEKMAEYNDDPRVALIDIKGNIPFVTSQDMQLVLEDTPGPNNSRTEEHKKHTYKVIDEESKPMVLYILNATQIGTNDDDYLLTKVVNAMKVGGKPSRDRFIFVANKVDAVDTDKESLPDMLKHVREYLVQHGIDNPSVYPVSAEFAKVIRLSKKQTNLTKAQKRKVRIAPEIFNDDEEFHLEQYAPLSVASKYKLE
;
A
#
# COMPACT_ATOMS: atom_id res chain seq x y z
N ALA A 1 2.52 -9.09 9.22
CA ALA A 1 3.85 -8.66 9.63
C ALA A 1 3.91 -7.15 9.45
N CYS A 2 4.38 -6.42 10.44
CA CYS A 2 4.63 -4.99 10.30
C CYS A 2 5.95 -4.82 9.54
N THR A 3 6.00 -3.91 8.57
CA THR A 3 7.23 -3.56 7.88
C THR A 3 8.15 -2.82 8.86
N ALA A 4 9.29 -3.41 9.16
CA ALA A 4 10.28 -2.85 10.08
C ALA A 4 11.49 -2.27 9.34
N THR A 5 11.61 -2.61 8.06
CA THR A 5 12.73 -2.30 7.17
C THR A 5 12.16 -1.70 5.87
N ILE A 6 12.89 -0.79 5.24
CA ILE A 6 12.51 -0.25 3.93
C ILE A 6 12.67 -1.35 2.88
N ALA A 7 11.66 -1.54 2.04
CA ALA A 7 11.73 -2.46 0.92
C ALA A 7 11.43 -1.74 -0.39
N SER A 8 12.34 -1.85 -1.36
CA SER A 8 12.18 -1.34 -2.71
C SER A 8 12.04 -2.52 -3.69
N ILE A 9 11.02 -2.48 -4.54
CA ILE A 9 10.77 -3.50 -5.56
C ILE A 9 10.84 -2.84 -6.92
N GLU A 10 11.80 -3.22 -7.72
CA GLU A 10 12.01 -2.77 -9.09
C GLU A 10 11.45 -3.81 -10.06
N ASP A 11 10.58 -3.38 -10.98
CA ASP A 11 9.99 -4.28 -11.98
C ASP A 11 10.98 -4.61 -13.11
N HIS A 12 11.11 -5.90 -13.40
CA HIS A 12 11.96 -6.44 -14.45
C HIS A 12 11.23 -7.57 -15.18
N ASP A 13 10.67 -7.28 -16.34
CA ASP A 13 9.86 -8.20 -17.14
C ASP A 13 10.61 -9.51 -17.51
N GLU A 14 11.95 -9.43 -17.63
CA GLU A 14 12.81 -10.55 -18.03
C GLU A 14 13.12 -11.53 -16.90
N LEU A 15 12.85 -11.17 -15.64
CA LEU A 15 13.15 -12.03 -14.51
C LEU A 15 12.01 -13.03 -14.25
N SER A 16 12.35 -14.31 -14.22
CA SER A 16 11.40 -15.38 -13.90
C SER A 16 11.16 -15.57 -12.40
N GLU A 17 12.05 -15.06 -11.57
CA GLU A 17 12.02 -15.18 -10.11
C GLU A 17 12.43 -13.86 -9.47
N PHE A 18 11.90 -13.58 -8.28
CA PHE A 18 12.36 -12.45 -7.50
C PHE A 18 13.72 -12.71 -6.88
N GLU A 19 14.58 -11.71 -6.87
CA GLU A 19 15.86 -11.70 -6.19
C GLU A 19 15.95 -10.49 -5.25
N ALA A 20 16.76 -10.57 -4.20
CA ALA A 20 16.93 -9.49 -3.24
C ALA A 20 18.39 -9.31 -2.84
N VAL A 21 18.74 -8.05 -2.60
CA VAL A 21 19.99 -7.61 -1.96
C VAL A 21 19.62 -6.83 -0.71
N CYS A 22 20.08 -7.30 0.45
CA CYS A 22 19.89 -6.60 1.71
C CYS A 22 21.10 -5.74 2.01
N LYS A 23 20.87 -4.49 2.43
CA LYS A 23 21.89 -3.51 2.76
C LYS A 23 21.80 -3.06 4.21
N ASP A 24 22.94 -2.75 4.81
CA ASP A 24 23.05 -2.10 6.12
C ASP A 24 22.77 -0.58 6.02
N GLU A 25 22.87 0.14 7.16
CA GLU A 25 22.68 1.59 7.24
C GLU A 25 23.72 2.40 6.42
N ASP A 26 24.90 1.83 6.20
CA ASP A 26 25.97 2.43 5.39
C ASP A 26 25.80 2.13 3.89
N GLY A 27 24.79 1.34 3.50
CA GLY A 27 24.50 0.95 2.12
C GLY A 27 25.32 -0.24 1.61
N ASN A 28 26.09 -0.92 2.49
CA ASN A 28 26.86 -2.10 2.12
C ASN A 28 25.95 -3.32 1.98
N ALA A 29 26.14 -4.13 0.93
CA ALA A 29 25.41 -5.38 0.77
C ALA A 29 25.86 -6.42 1.81
N ILE A 30 24.91 -6.89 2.62
CA ILE A 30 25.15 -7.88 3.69
C ILE A 30 24.54 -9.25 3.39
N PHE A 31 23.47 -9.30 2.60
CA PHE A 31 22.86 -10.55 2.14
C PHE A 31 22.42 -10.45 0.68
N ASN A 32 22.46 -11.59 -0.01
CA ASN A 32 21.90 -11.77 -1.34
C ASN A 32 21.04 -13.04 -1.35
N CYS A 33 19.89 -13.00 -2.04
CA CYS A 33 18.99 -14.13 -2.14
C CYS A 33 18.39 -14.25 -3.53
N LYS A 34 18.50 -15.44 -4.12
CA LYS A 34 17.85 -15.82 -5.38
C LYS A 34 17.57 -17.32 -5.37
N PRO A 35 16.31 -17.76 -5.51
CA PRO A 35 15.08 -16.96 -5.52
C PRO A 35 14.72 -16.41 -4.14
N LEU A 36 14.03 -15.26 -4.13
CA LEU A 36 13.48 -14.68 -2.90
C LEU A 36 12.18 -15.39 -2.53
N SER A 37 12.16 -16.06 -1.37
CA SER A 37 10.93 -16.63 -0.82
C SER A 37 10.27 -15.70 0.22
N ALA A 38 8.99 -15.96 0.52
CA ALA A 38 8.26 -15.22 1.56
C ALA A 38 8.90 -15.39 2.95
N GLU A 39 9.46 -16.58 3.23
CA GLU A 39 10.15 -16.89 4.47
C GLU A 39 11.45 -16.08 4.59
N LYS A 40 12.23 -16.00 3.50
CA LYS A 40 13.44 -15.19 3.45
C LYS A 40 13.15 -13.70 3.58
N MET A 41 12.08 -13.22 2.94
CA MET A 41 11.64 -11.84 3.10
C MET A 41 11.28 -11.52 4.55
N ALA A 42 10.59 -12.43 5.25
CA ALA A 42 10.28 -12.25 6.66
C ALA A 42 11.54 -12.25 7.55
N GLU A 43 12.49 -13.16 7.29
CA GLU A 43 13.77 -13.24 7.98
C GLU A 43 14.56 -11.92 7.86
N TYR A 44 14.66 -11.38 6.65
CA TYR A 44 15.38 -10.12 6.40
C TYR A 44 14.67 -8.91 7.00
N ASN A 45 13.35 -8.87 6.95
CA ASN A 45 12.58 -7.80 7.59
C ASN A 45 12.75 -7.79 9.12
N ASP A 46 13.03 -8.94 9.72
CA ASP A 46 13.21 -9.08 11.17
C ASP A 46 14.67 -8.93 11.62
N ASP A 47 15.65 -8.97 10.70
CA ASP A 47 17.06 -8.82 11.02
C ASP A 47 17.41 -7.34 11.31
N PRO A 48 17.92 -7.01 12.51
CA PRO A 48 18.22 -5.61 12.87
C PRO A 48 19.40 -5.00 12.10
N ARG A 49 20.19 -5.80 11.38
CA ARG A 49 21.29 -5.33 10.56
C ARG A 49 20.83 -4.86 9.18
N VAL A 50 19.62 -5.23 8.77
CA VAL A 50 19.05 -4.87 7.47
C VAL A 50 18.32 -3.54 7.58
N ALA A 51 18.82 -2.53 6.88
CA ALA A 51 18.22 -1.22 6.75
C ALA A 51 17.36 -1.10 5.48
N LEU A 52 17.79 -1.76 4.39
CA LEU A 52 17.12 -1.70 3.09
C LEU A 52 17.12 -3.09 2.43
N ILE A 53 15.99 -3.47 1.84
CA ILE A 53 15.87 -4.67 1.01
C ILE A 53 15.54 -4.22 -0.43
N ASP A 54 16.55 -4.29 -1.31
CA ASP A 54 16.36 -4.04 -2.75
C ASP A 54 15.94 -5.34 -3.43
N ILE A 55 14.75 -5.33 -4.02
CA ILE A 55 14.14 -6.49 -4.67
C ILE A 55 14.01 -6.20 -6.16
N LYS A 56 14.34 -7.18 -7.01
CA LYS A 56 14.08 -7.16 -8.45
C LYS A 56 13.25 -8.36 -8.85
N GLY A 57 12.33 -8.16 -9.78
CA GLY A 57 11.51 -9.24 -10.30
C GLY A 57 10.35 -8.75 -11.16
N ASN A 58 9.71 -9.67 -11.84
CA ASN A 58 8.54 -9.38 -12.68
C ASN A 58 7.31 -9.15 -11.79
N ILE A 59 6.84 -7.91 -11.70
CA ILE A 59 5.64 -7.55 -10.93
C ILE A 59 4.40 -7.94 -11.75
N PRO A 60 3.54 -8.82 -11.24
CA PRO A 60 2.36 -9.27 -11.98
C PRO A 60 1.46 -8.09 -12.39
N PHE A 61 1.03 -8.09 -13.66
CA PHE A 61 0.15 -7.08 -14.28
C PHE A 61 0.81 -5.71 -14.56
N VAL A 62 2.12 -5.62 -14.46
CA VAL A 62 2.93 -4.47 -14.86
C VAL A 62 3.78 -4.88 -16.06
N THR A 63 4.09 -3.94 -16.94
CA THR A 63 5.06 -4.11 -18.02
C THR A 63 6.00 -2.91 -18.02
N SER A 64 7.31 -3.16 -18.09
CA SER A 64 8.36 -2.14 -18.05
C SER A 64 8.84 -1.71 -19.44
N GLN A 65 7.99 -1.81 -20.49
CA GLN A 65 8.39 -1.49 -21.87
C GLN A 65 8.76 -0.01 -22.08
N ASP A 66 7.96 0.89 -21.48
CA ASP A 66 8.13 2.34 -21.66
C ASP A 66 8.56 3.05 -20.36
N MET A 67 8.33 2.42 -19.21
CA MET A 67 8.57 3.02 -17.90
C MET A 67 8.80 1.92 -16.87
N GLN A 68 9.91 2.01 -16.15
CA GLN A 68 10.22 1.07 -15.08
C GLN A 68 9.47 1.46 -13.80
N LEU A 69 8.68 0.51 -13.26
CA LEU A 69 8.00 0.70 -11.99
C LEU A 69 8.94 0.36 -10.84
N VAL A 70 9.06 1.27 -9.90
CA VAL A 70 9.69 1.03 -8.59
C VAL A 70 8.65 1.26 -7.51
N LEU A 71 8.39 0.25 -6.68
CA LEU A 71 7.52 0.33 -5.51
C LEU A 71 8.39 0.37 -4.26
N GLU A 72 8.20 1.36 -3.42
CA GLU A 72 8.89 1.46 -2.15
C GLU A 72 7.88 1.35 -0.99
N ASP A 73 8.10 0.37 -0.10
CA ASP A 73 7.33 0.21 1.14
C ASP A 73 8.13 0.82 2.29
N THR A 74 7.56 1.84 2.90
CA THR A 74 8.18 2.56 4.01
C THR A 74 7.57 2.13 5.34
N PRO A 75 8.37 1.93 6.40
CA PRO A 75 7.85 1.66 7.73
C PRO A 75 6.88 2.75 8.16
N GLY A 76 5.73 2.36 8.73
CA GLY A 76 4.82 3.32 9.34
C GLY A 76 5.48 4.03 10.52
N PRO A 77 5.06 5.26 10.89
CA PRO A 77 5.69 6.07 11.93
C PRO A 77 5.80 5.36 13.30
N ASN A 78 4.87 4.44 13.60
CA ASN A 78 4.88 3.65 14.84
C ASN A 78 5.71 2.37 14.79
N ASN A 79 6.10 1.92 13.59
CA ASN A 79 6.80 0.64 13.39
C ASN A 79 8.26 0.84 12.96
N SER A 80 8.70 2.08 12.84
CA SER A 80 10.09 2.38 12.51
C SER A 80 11.00 2.03 13.70
N ARG A 81 11.99 1.17 13.47
CA ARG A 81 12.98 0.78 14.50
C ARG A 81 13.90 1.94 14.88
N THR A 82 14.12 2.90 13.98
CA THR A 82 15.03 4.00 14.15
C THR A 82 14.39 5.33 13.71
N GLU A 83 14.88 6.44 14.26
CA GLU A 83 14.53 7.80 13.80
C GLU A 83 14.95 8.02 12.33
N GLU A 84 15.91 7.25 11.82
CA GLU A 84 16.36 7.33 10.43
C GLU A 84 15.34 6.77 9.45
N HIS A 85 14.64 5.70 9.81
CA HIS A 85 13.52 5.18 8.99
C HIS A 85 12.38 6.20 8.88
N LYS A 86 12.06 6.92 9.97
CA LYS A 86 11.08 8.03 9.92
C LYS A 86 11.57 9.15 9.00
N LYS A 87 12.86 9.53 9.10
CA LYS A 87 13.46 10.55 8.24
C LYS A 87 13.41 10.13 6.77
N HIS A 88 13.60 8.84 6.46
CA HIS A 88 13.49 8.34 5.10
C HIS A 88 12.08 8.51 4.53
N THR A 89 11.04 8.07 5.27
CA THR A 89 9.65 8.26 4.87
C THR A 89 9.33 9.74 4.61
N TYR A 90 9.81 10.65 5.45
CA TYR A 90 9.61 12.08 5.25
C TYR A 90 10.40 12.64 4.06
N LYS A 91 11.63 12.13 3.85
CA LYS A 91 12.46 12.49 2.70
C LYS A 91 11.77 12.13 1.38
N VAL A 92 11.19 10.94 1.27
CA VAL A 92 10.43 10.51 0.08
C VAL A 92 9.27 11.48 -0.24
N ILE A 93 8.59 12.00 0.79
CA ILE A 93 7.51 12.99 0.62
C ILE A 93 8.05 14.32 0.07
N ASP A 94 9.25 14.73 0.49
CA ASP A 94 9.87 16.02 0.18
C ASP A 94 10.86 15.97 -0.99
N GLU A 95 11.15 14.80 -1.58
CA GLU A 95 12.16 14.59 -2.62
C GLU A 95 11.92 15.40 -3.91
N GLU A 96 13.03 15.82 -4.54
CA GLU A 96 13.02 16.48 -5.85
C GLU A 96 12.46 15.62 -6.97
N SER A 97 12.61 14.28 -6.88
CA SER A 97 12.08 13.29 -7.83
C SER A 97 10.55 13.25 -7.86
N LYS A 98 9.88 13.75 -6.80
CA LYS A 98 8.42 13.81 -6.67
C LYS A 98 7.73 12.48 -7.00
N PRO A 99 8.05 11.39 -6.31
CA PRO A 99 7.41 10.09 -6.55
C PRO A 99 5.90 10.18 -6.32
N MET A 100 5.14 9.30 -6.95
CA MET A 100 3.73 9.10 -6.61
C MET A 100 3.64 8.49 -5.22
N VAL A 101 2.79 9.04 -4.37
CA VAL A 101 2.61 8.60 -2.99
C VAL A 101 1.25 7.96 -2.81
N LEU A 102 1.23 6.68 -2.43
CA LEU A 102 0.03 5.99 -1.96
C LEU A 102 -0.07 6.16 -0.45
N TYR A 103 -0.97 7.04 0.01
CA TYR A 103 -1.23 7.21 1.43
C TYR A 103 -2.32 6.24 1.89
N ILE A 104 -1.94 5.26 2.70
CA ILE A 104 -2.85 4.18 3.11
C ILE A 104 -3.42 4.47 4.50
N LEU A 105 -4.74 4.68 4.56
CA LEU A 105 -5.51 4.84 5.79
C LEU A 105 -6.13 3.49 6.21
N ASN A 106 -6.18 3.25 7.51
CA ASN A 106 -6.96 2.16 8.07
C ASN A 106 -8.42 2.62 8.22
N ALA A 107 -9.33 2.12 7.37
CA ALA A 107 -10.73 2.54 7.36
C ALA A 107 -11.45 2.33 8.70
N THR A 108 -10.98 1.39 9.53
CA THR A 108 -11.58 1.11 10.86
C THR A 108 -11.00 1.95 12.00
N GLN A 109 -9.94 2.74 11.74
CA GLN A 109 -9.24 3.54 12.75
C GLN A 109 -8.68 4.81 12.11
N ILE A 110 -9.50 5.82 11.95
CA ILE A 110 -9.13 7.10 11.35
C ILE A 110 -8.78 8.08 12.49
N GLY A 111 -7.78 8.94 12.28
CA GLY A 111 -7.47 10.05 13.20
C GLY A 111 -6.66 9.64 14.42
N THR A 112 -5.68 8.75 14.27
CA THR A 112 -4.68 8.51 15.30
C THR A 112 -3.65 9.66 15.32
N ASN A 113 -3.01 9.94 16.46
CA ASN A 113 -2.02 11.04 16.58
C ASN A 113 -0.87 10.92 15.56
N ASP A 114 -0.50 9.68 15.18
CA ASP A 114 0.58 9.44 14.24
C ASP A 114 0.15 9.69 12.80
N ASP A 115 -1.10 9.36 12.47
CA ASP A 115 -1.71 9.68 11.18
C ASP A 115 -1.76 11.21 10.99
N ASP A 116 -2.13 11.98 12.03
CA ASP A 116 -2.20 13.44 11.99
C ASP A 116 -0.84 14.09 11.68
N TYR A 117 0.24 13.58 12.29
CA TYR A 117 1.57 14.11 12.03
C TYR A 117 2.05 13.84 10.61
N LEU A 118 1.91 12.60 10.14
CA LEU A 118 2.30 12.22 8.77
C LEU A 118 1.44 12.96 7.74
N LEU A 119 0.14 13.08 7.99
CA LEU A 119 -0.79 13.78 7.10
C LEU A 119 -0.46 15.27 7.00
N THR A 120 -0.03 15.91 8.10
CA THR A 120 0.46 17.30 8.09
C THR A 120 1.66 17.46 7.16
N LYS A 121 2.59 16.51 7.14
CA LYS A 121 3.73 16.52 6.20
C LYS A 121 3.28 16.40 4.74
N VAL A 122 2.37 15.48 4.46
CA VAL A 122 1.78 15.31 3.13
C VAL A 122 1.12 16.61 2.65
N VAL A 123 0.30 17.23 3.49
CA VAL A 123 -0.37 18.50 3.17
C VAL A 123 0.62 19.62 2.85
N ASN A 124 1.70 19.72 3.63
CA ASN A 124 2.73 20.72 3.38
C ASN A 124 3.43 20.47 2.02
N ALA A 125 3.78 19.21 1.71
CA ALA A 125 4.37 18.85 0.43
C ALA A 125 3.42 19.12 -0.76
N MET A 126 2.11 18.89 -0.59
CA MET A 126 1.09 19.22 -1.60
C MET A 126 1.00 20.72 -1.88
N LYS A 127 1.19 21.57 -0.86
CA LYS A 127 1.12 23.02 -1.00
C LYS A 127 2.32 23.64 -1.70
N VAL A 128 3.52 23.12 -1.47
CA VAL A 128 4.78 23.70 -1.99
C VAL A 128 4.91 23.57 -3.50
N GLY A 129 4.38 22.51 -4.12
CA GLY A 129 4.57 22.20 -5.54
C GLY A 129 3.40 22.60 -6.46
N GLY A 130 2.34 23.24 -5.96
CA GLY A 130 1.15 23.57 -6.74
C GLY A 130 0.34 22.35 -7.21
N LYS A 131 -0.44 22.49 -8.32
CA LYS A 131 -1.32 21.43 -8.83
C LYS A 131 -0.58 20.10 -9.12
N PRO A 132 0.57 20.06 -9.80
CA PRO A 132 1.29 18.81 -10.07
C PRO A 132 1.72 18.09 -8.80
N SER A 133 1.96 18.83 -7.71
CA SER A 133 2.33 18.25 -6.44
C SER A 133 1.15 17.57 -5.74
N ARG A 134 -0.08 18.05 -5.95
CA ARG A 134 -1.29 17.42 -5.40
C ARG A 134 -1.64 16.13 -6.13
N ASP A 135 -1.52 16.11 -7.44
CA ASP A 135 -1.94 14.98 -8.29
C ASP A 135 -1.08 13.73 -8.08
N ARG A 136 0.07 13.85 -7.42
CA ARG A 136 0.94 12.71 -7.06
C ARG A 136 0.50 11.95 -5.80
N PHE A 137 -0.47 12.46 -5.03
CA PHE A 137 -0.96 11.81 -3.83
C PHE A 137 -2.28 11.10 -4.09
N ILE A 138 -2.29 9.79 -3.82
CA ILE A 138 -3.45 8.92 -3.89
C ILE A 138 -3.76 8.40 -2.49
N PHE A 139 -5.00 8.56 -2.04
CA PHE A 139 -5.45 8.10 -0.74
C PHE A 139 -6.16 6.76 -0.87
N VAL A 140 -5.76 5.79 -0.05
CA VAL A 140 -6.34 4.45 -0.05
C VAL A 140 -6.98 4.18 1.30
N ALA A 141 -8.29 3.96 1.32
CA ALA A 141 -9.01 3.49 2.49
C ALA A 141 -8.96 1.95 2.49
N ASN A 142 -8.03 1.37 3.26
CA ASN A 142 -7.83 -0.08 3.34
C ASN A 142 -8.61 -0.68 4.52
N LYS A 143 -8.86 -1.98 4.47
CA LYS A 143 -9.64 -2.77 5.42
C LYS A 143 -11.12 -2.42 5.44
N VAL A 144 -11.68 -2.03 4.32
CA VAL A 144 -13.13 -1.75 4.21
C VAL A 144 -13.97 -2.99 4.53
N ASP A 145 -13.44 -4.19 4.31
CA ASP A 145 -14.03 -5.48 4.67
C ASP A 145 -14.17 -5.71 6.19
N ALA A 146 -13.55 -4.89 7.01
CA ALA A 146 -13.62 -4.97 8.48
C ALA A 146 -14.52 -3.88 9.10
N VAL A 147 -15.21 -3.11 8.28
CA VAL A 147 -16.22 -2.15 8.73
C VAL A 147 -17.45 -2.92 9.22
N ASP A 148 -17.98 -2.52 10.36
CA ASP A 148 -19.20 -3.10 10.96
C ASP A 148 -20.42 -2.41 10.32
N THR A 149 -20.94 -3.03 9.26
CA THR A 149 -22.08 -2.47 8.49
C THR A 149 -23.38 -2.38 9.27
N ASP A 150 -23.51 -3.09 10.40
CA ASP A 150 -24.65 -2.92 11.31
C ASP A 150 -24.62 -1.56 12.04
N LYS A 151 -23.46 -0.93 12.12
CA LYS A 151 -23.25 0.36 12.81
C LYS A 151 -23.05 1.53 11.87
N GLU A 152 -22.37 1.32 10.76
CA GLU A 152 -21.99 2.37 9.82
C GLU A 152 -21.91 1.80 8.40
N SER A 153 -22.62 2.43 7.47
CA SER A 153 -22.56 2.02 6.06
C SER A 153 -21.17 2.31 5.45
N LEU A 154 -20.77 1.55 4.44
CA LEU A 154 -19.51 1.81 3.72
C LEU A 154 -19.48 3.21 3.09
N PRO A 155 -20.57 3.74 2.46
CA PRO A 155 -20.63 5.13 2.01
C PRO A 155 -20.37 6.15 3.11
N ASP A 156 -20.94 5.97 4.30
CA ASP A 156 -20.77 6.89 5.44
C ASP A 156 -19.33 6.85 5.96
N MET A 157 -18.76 5.65 6.10
CA MET A 157 -17.35 5.50 6.46
C MET A 157 -16.42 6.19 5.44
N LEU A 158 -16.65 6.02 4.13
CA LEU A 158 -15.86 6.70 3.10
C LEU A 158 -16.08 8.22 3.11
N LYS A 159 -17.26 8.68 3.47
CA LYS A 159 -17.50 10.09 3.70
C LYS A 159 -16.69 10.61 4.88
N HIS A 160 -16.67 9.91 6.01
CA HIS A 160 -15.84 10.26 7.17
C HIS A 160 -14.34 10.31 6.81
N VAL A 161 -13.83 9.36 6.01
CA VAL A 161 -12.45 9.41 5.52
C VAL A 161 -12.19 10.69 4.72
N ARG A 162 -13.09 11.06 3.80
CA ARG A 162 -12.94 12.28 2.99
C ARG A 162 -13.02 13.54 3.85
N GLU A 163 -13.95 13.60 4.79
CA GLU A 163 -14.10 14.72 5.72
C GLU A 163 -12.84 14.90 6.58
N TYR A 164 -12.27 13.80 7.08
CA TYR A 164 -11.00 13.81 7.82
C TYR A 164 -9.86 14.41 6.98
N LEU A 165 -9.71 13.99 5.74
CA LEU A 165 -8.70 14.53 4.82
C LEU A 165 -8.93 16.02 4.52
N VAL A 166 -10.19 16.43 4.32
CA VAL A 166 -10.56 17.83 4.10
C VAL A 166 -10.25 18.70 5.32
N GLN A 167 -10.55 18.23 6.53
CA GLN A 167 -10.21 18.93 7.79
C GLN A 167 -8.70 19.19 7.91
N HIS A 168 -7.85 18.31 7.35
CA HIS A 168 -6.40 18.50 7.28
C HIS A 168 -5.93 19.39 6.12
N GLY A 169 -6.85 19.90 5.30
CA GLY A 169 -6.55 20.84 4.21
C GLY A 169 -6.27 20.16 2.86
N ILE A 170 -6.77 18.96 2.65
CA ILE A 170 -6.71 18.25 1.36
C ILE A 170 -8.04 18.43 0.64
N ASP A 171 -8.10 19.36 -0.31
CA ASP A 171 -9.31 19.61 -1.09
C ASP A 171 -9.56 18.50 -2.10
N ASN A 172 -10.81 18.00 -2.17
CA ASN A 172 -11.24 16.96 -3.11
C ASN A 172 -10.32 15.74 -3.14
N PRO A 173 -10.09 15.04 -2.01
CA PRO A 173 -9.17 13.89 -1.97
C PRO A 173 -9.71 12.74 -2.84
N SER A 174 -8.84 12.20 -3.71
CA SER A 174 -9.10 10.98 -4.46
C SER A 174 -8.91 9.78 -3.53
N VAL A 175 -10.02 9.24 -2.99
CA VAL A 175 -10.00 8.12 -2.03
C VAL A 175 -10.46 6.85 -2.72
N TYR A 176 -9.61 5.82 -2.69
CA TYR A 176 -9.87 4.49 -3.25
C TYR A 176 -10.14 3.50 -2.11
N PRO A 177 -11.35 2.94 -1.99
CA PRO A 177 -11.63 1.87 -1.04
C PRO A 177 -10.99 0.56 -1.49
N VAL A 178 -10.35 -0.16 -0.58
CA VAL A 178 -9.72 -1.45 -0.89
C VAL A 178 -9.82 -2.44 0.28
N SER A 179 -9.79 -3.71 -0.05
CA SER A 179 -9.54 -4.82 0.88
C SER A 179 -8.30 -5.58 0.44
N ALA A 180 -7.13 -5.11 0.85
CA ALA A 180 -5.85 -5.69 0.43
C ALA A 180 -5.68 -7.15 0.89
N GLU A 181 -6.20 -7.50 2.07
CA GLU A 181 -6.13 -8.87 2.60
C GLU A 181 -6.97 -9.83 1.76
N PHE A 182 -8.21 -9.47 1.39
CA PHE A 182 -9.03 -10.31 0.50
C PHE A 182 -8.43 -10.40 -0.90
N ALA A 183 -7.97 -9.29 -1.46
CA ALA A 183 -7.29 -9.30 -2.77
C ALA A 183 -6.08 -10.23 -2.78
N LYS A 184 -5.24 -10.20 -1.72
CA LYS A 184 -4.12 -11.12 -1.55
C LYS A 184 -4.56 -12.59 -1.49
N VAL A 185 -5.54 -12.91 -0.66
CA VAL A 185 -5.98 -14.28 -0.43
C VAL A 185 -6.64 -14.89 -1.67
N ILE A 186 -7.45 -14.10 -2.39
CA ILE A 186 -8.06 -14.52 -3.66
C ILE A 186 -6.98 -14.82 -4.71
N ARG A 187 -5.96 -13.94 -4.85
CA ARG A 187 -4.85 -14.17 -5.78
C ARG A 187 -4.04 -15.41 -5.44
N LEU A 188 -3.75 -15.66 -4.15
CA LEU A 188 -3.07 -16.86 -3.69
C LEU A 188 -3.90 -18.12 -4.00
N SER A 189 -5.23 -18.06 -3.83
CA SER A 189 -6.13 -19.15 -4.18
C SER A 189 -6.09 -19.47 -5.68
N LYS A 190 -6.11 -18.45 -6.54
CA LYS A 190 -6.02 -18.62 -8.00
C LYS A 190 -4.68 -19.24 -8.45
N LYS A 191 -3.60 -18.98 -7.72
CA LYS A 191 -2.27 -19.57 -7.96
C LYS A 191 -2.11 -20.99 -7.37
N GLN A 192 -3.17 -21.58 -6.82
CA GLN A 192 -3.18 -22.91 -6.21
C GLN A 192 -2.12 -23.10 -5.12
N THR A 193 -1.74 -22.02 -4.41
CA THR A 193 -0.81 -22.09 -3.30
C THR A 193 -1.46 -22.73 -2.07
N ASN A 194 -0.64 -23.32 -1.19
CA ASN A 194 -1.14 -23.89 0.07
C ASN A 194 -1.66 -22.79 0.99
N LEU A 195 -2.98 -22.63 1.06
CA LEU A 195 -3.64 -21.66 1.91
C LEU A 195 -3.78 -22.21 3.35
N THR A 196 -3.57 -21.34 4.32
CA THR A 196 -3.89 -21.62 5.74
C THR A 196 -5.41 -21.80 5.92
N LYS A 197 -5.82 -22.38 7.06
CA LYS A 197 -7.25 -22.52 7.39
C LYS A 197 -7.99 -21.18 7.41
N ALA A 198 -7.35 -20.12 7.92
CA ALA A 198 -7.92 -18.77 7.95
C ALA A 198 -8.10 -18.21 6.55
N GLN A 199 -7.09 -18.37 5.67
CA GLN A 199 -7.16 -17.94 4.28
C GLN A 199 -8.25 -18.67 3.49
N LYS A 200 -8.36 -20.01 3.66
CA LYS A 200 -9.45 -20.79 3.05
C LYS A 200 -10.84 -20.31 3.47
N ARG A 201 -11.00 -19.90 4.74
CA ARG A 201 -12.26 -19.31 5.22
C ARG A 201 -12.55 -18.01 4.50
N LYS A 202 -11.56 -17.10 4.36
CA LYS A 202 -11.71 -15.83 3.65
C LYS A 202 -12.10 -16.04 2.18
N VAL A 203 -11.43 -16.95 1.47
CA VAL A 203 -11.81 -17.28 0.07
C VAL A 203 -13.27 -17.71 -0.03
N ARG A 204 -13.75 -18.51 0.92
CA ARG A 204 -15.12 -19.02 0.89
C ARG A 204 -16.17 -17.94 1.10
N ILE A 205 -15.91 -16.94 1.95
CA ILE A 205 -16.87 -15.87 2.25
C ILE A 205 -16.73 -14.65 1.33
N ALA A 206 -15.65 -14.59 0.52
CA ALA A 206 -15.43 -13.46 -0.38
C ALA A 206 -16.58 -13.16 -1.35
N PRO A 207 -17.21 -14.18 -2.00
CA PRO A 207 -18.35 -13.92 -2.88
C PRO A 207 -19.54 -13.31 -2.14
N GLU A 208 -19.84 -13.79 -0.93
CA GLU A 208 -20.92 -13.26 -0.08
C GLU A 208 -20.71 -11.76 0.22
N ILE A 209 -19.46 -11.35 0.52
CA ILE A 209 -19.13 -9.96 0.83
C ILE A 209 -19.10 -9.08 -0.44
N PHE A 210 -18.44 -9.52 -1.50
CA PHE A 210 -18.10 -8.64 -2.63
C PHE A 210 -18.96 -8.83 -3.88
N ASN A 211 -19.77 -9.91 -3.97
CA ASN A 211 -20.65 -10.12 -5.11
C ASN A 211 -22.14 -9.99 -4.71
N ASP A 212 -22.50 -10.48 -3.50
CA ASP A 212 -23.89 -10.55 -3.09
C ASP A 212 -24.34 -9.28 -2.37
N ASP A 213 -23.39 -8.51 -1.78
CA ASP A 213 -23.65 -7.25 -1.12
C ASP A 213 -23.27 -6.07 -2.03
N GLU A 214 -24.27 -5.38 -2.58
CA GLU A 214 -24.08 -4.23 -3.48
C GLU A 214 -23.28 -3.11 -2.84
N GLU A 215 -23.32 -2.97 -1.51
CA GLU A 215 -22.55 -1.95 -0.79
C GLU A 215 -21.05 -2.17 -0.92
N PHE A 216 -20.60 -3.42 -1.08
CA PHE A 216 -19.19 -3.78 -1.25
C PHE A 216 -18.72 -3.84 -2.71
N HIS A 217 -19.50 -3.38 -3.66
CA HIS A 217 -19.02 -3.12 -5.02
C HIS A 217 -18.12 -1.87 -5.01
N LEU A 218 -16.86 -2.04 -4.64
CA LEU A 218 -15.93 -0.95 -4.29
C LEU A 218 -15.63 0.00 -5.45
N GLU A 219 -15.73 -0.47 -6.71
CA GLU A 219 -15.51 0.31 -7.92
C GLU A 219 -16.47 1.49 -8.06
N GLN A 220 -17.69 1.38 -7.52
CA GLN A 220 -18.67 2.47 -7.56
C GLN A 220 -18.23 3.71 -6.77
N TYR A 221 -17.43 3.53 -5.70
CA TYR A 221 -16.97 4.61 -4.84
C TYR A 221 -15.59 5.13 -5.24
N ALA A 222 -14.84 4.38 -6.06
CA ALA A 222 -13.53 4.78 -6.52
C ALA A 222 -13.62 5.95 -7.52
N PRO A 223 -12.71 6.93 -7.48
CA PRO A 223 -12.68 8.06 -8.42
C PRO A 223 -12.13 7.64 -9.78
N LEU A 224 -12.74 6.61 -10.38
CA LEU A 224 -12.39 6.07 -11.69
C LEU A 224 -13.25 6.71 -12.77
N SER A 225 -12.68 6.84 -13.98
CA SER A 225 -13.47 7.21 -15.16
C SER A 225 -14.52 6.13 -15.47
N VAL A 226 -15.61 6.51 -16.11
CA VAL A 226 -16.65 5.57 -16.55
C VAL A 226 -16.05 4.44 -17.39
N ALA A 227 -15.14 4.77 -18.32
CA ALA A 227 -14.45 3.76 -19.15
C ALA A 227 -13.57 2.81 -18.33
N SER A 228 -12.99 3.27 -17.22
CA SER A 228 -12.20 2.42 -16.32
C SER A 228 -13.07 1.50 -15.47
N LYS A 229 -14.25 1.97 -15.05
CA LYS A 229 -15.22 1.14 -14.31
C LYS A 229 -15.71 -0.04 -15.14
N TYR A 230 -16.09 0.22 -16.40
CA TYR A 230 -16.52 -0.85 -17.34
C TYR A 230 -15.45 -1.92 -17.64
N LYS A 231 -14.19 -1.66 -17.36
CA LYS A 231 -13.13 -2.66 -17.53
C LYS A 231 -12.94 -3.56 -16.30
N LEU A 232 -13.56 -3.21 -15.19
CA LEU A 232 -13.49 -3.95 -13.93
C LEU A 232 -14.68 -4.91 -13.75
N GLU A 233 -15.79 -4.69 -14.48
CA GLU A 233 -16.91 -5.60 -14.61
C GLU A 233 -16.56 -6.78 -15.56
#